data_ce1f169f41dcba0850d92cfbd3bf74b0
#
_entry.id   ce1f169f41dcba0850d92cfbd3bf74b0
#
_cell.length_a   1.000
_cell.length_b   1.000
_cell.length_c   1.000
_cell.angle_alpha   90.00
_cell.angle_beta   90.00
_cell.angle_gamma   90.00
#
_symmetry.space_group_name_H-M   'P 1'
#
loop_
_entity.id
_entity.type
_entity.pdbx_description
1 polymer ?
#
loop_
_entity_poly.entity_id
_entity_poly.type
_entity_poly.pdbx_seq_one_letter_code
_entity_poly.pdbx_strand_id
1 'polypeptide(L)'
;MQDDYYLIEISLNSDKTTIKYNPKEKDLIIENRNKLDKLLTENRYQMQKILNNKRPDTFYKGFQLKFIIRDNFEAINFNDLSKVVVLDRRNNQYQTYTHEDKDKAICRVYTDGCYLEKYNKAAYAAIIKSTDNKLNLISGKINTQSSSLTELIAVIKALEYCNDVDTLRIVSDSRYIIKGLTEWIFNWKLNDWHTAQGEKVKNIEYWKQFDELSKEKYIEFEWVKSHRQQLENTLCDSYAKQKAMQ
;
A
#
# COMPACT_ATOMS: atom_id res chain seq x y z
N MET A 1 37.80 12.40 -7.20
CA MET A 1 36.33 12.27 -7.24
C MET A 1 35.81 12.69 -5.89
N GLN A 2 35.11 13.82 -5.83
CA GLN A 2 34.55 14.31 -4.58
C GLN A 2 33.37 13.39 -4.26
N ASP A 3 33.39 12.75 -3.10
CA ASP A 3 32.29 11.87 -2.65
C ASP A 3 31.02 12.69 -2.52
N ASP A 4 30.07 12.48 -3.42
CA ASP A 4 28.76 13.18 -3.48
C ASP A 4 27.82 12.72 -2.33
N TYR A 5 28.40 12.49 -1.12
CA TYR A 5 27.62 12.11 0.05
C TYR A 5 27.11 13.33 0.79
N TYR A 6 25.80 13.31 1.06
CA TYR A 6 25.18 14.25 1.97
C TYR A 6 25.27 13.73 3.41
N LEU A 7 25.69 14.58 4.33
CA LEU A 7 25.59 14.33 5.76
C LEU A 7 24.17 14.68 6.20
N ILE A 8 23.44 13.68 6.70
CA ILE A 8 22.05 13.82 7.11
C ILE A 8 21.98 13.61 8.62
N GLU A 9 21.61 14.65 9.37
CA GLU A 9 21.30 14.50 10.79
C GLU A 9 19.96 13.81 10.96
N ILE A 10 19.93 12.75 11.76
CA ILE A 10 18.70 12.04 12.13
C ILE A 10 18.46 12.22 13.62
N SER A 11 17.25 12.59 13.98
CA SER A 11 16.80 12.70 15.36
C SER A 11 15.65 11.74 15.67
N LEU A 12 15.70 11.13 16.86
CA LEU A 12 14.61 10.33 17.44
C LEU A 12 14.46 10.77 18.90
N ASN A 13 13.37 11.41 19.24
CA ASN A 13 13.18 12.07 20.53
C ASN A 13 14.34 13.03 20.83
N SER A 14 15.13 12.79 21.89
CA SER A 14 16.32 13.55 22.25
C SER A 14 17.61 13.05 21.60
N ASP A 15 17.58 11.84 21.02
CA ASP A 15 18.78 11.24 20.43
C ASP A 15 19.01 11.75 19.01
N LYS A 16 20.27 11.95 18.67
CA LYS A 16 20.71 12.41 17.36
C LYS A 16 21.87 11.59 16.84
N THR A 17 21.90 11.39 15.55
CA THR A 17 23.05 10.82 14.85
C THR A 17 23.17 11.39 13.45
N THR A 18 24.31 11.13 12.78
CA THR A 18 24.55 11.54 11.40
C THR A 18 24.83 10.32 10.54
N ILE A 19 24.10 10.22 9.44
CA ILE A 19 24.34 9.23 8.39
C ILE A 19 24.89 9.92 7.15
N LYS A 20 25.51 9.12 6.27
CA LYS A 20 25.92 9.57 4.93
C LYS A 20 25.06 8.91 3.88
N TYR A 21 24.54 9.68 2.93
CA TYR A 21 23.72 9.16 1.85
C TYR A 21 24.10 9.79 0.51
N ASN A 22 24.31 8.94 -0.49
CA ASN A 22 24.52 9.34 -1.88
C ASN A 22 23.25 9.07 -2.70
N PRO A 23 22.48 10.10 -3.12
CA PRO A 23 21.24 9.91 -3.86
C PRO A 23 21.46 9.43 -5.31
N LYS A 24 22.65 9.61 -5.89
CA LYS A 24 22.97 9.15 -7.25
C LYS A 24 23.25 7.64 -7.24
N GLU A 25 24.14 7.23 -6.34
CA GLU A 25 24.54 5.82 -6.17
C GLU A 25 23.52 5.02 -5.33
N LYS A 26 22.57 5.73 -4.68
CA LYS A 26 21.61 5.16 -3.72
C LYS A 26 22.29 4.40 -2.58
N ASP A 27 23.44 4.88 -2.17
CA ASP A 27 24.23 4.28 -1.10
C ASP A 27 24.04 4.99 0.24
N LEU A 28 23.93 4.20 1.31
CA LEU A 28 23.69 4.63 2.67
C LEU A 28 24.77 4.09 3.60
N ILE A 29 25.45 4.98 4.33
CA ILE A 29 26.46 4.63 5.33
C ILE A 29 25.98 5.03 6.71
N ILE A 30 25.97 4.06 7.64
CA ILE A 30 25.64 4.23 9.07
C ILE A 30 26.85 3.73 9.87
N GLU A 31 27.40 4.56 10.72
CA GLU A 31 28.71 4.31 11.37
C GLU A 31 28.63 3.52 12.69
N ASN A 32 27.45 3.12 13.17
CA ASN A 32 27.23 2.30 14.39
C ASN A 32 27.89 2.82 15.68
N ARG A 33 27.85 4.13 15.90
CA ARG A 33 28.46 4.80 17.05
C ARG A 33 27.62 4.80 18.32
N ASN A 34 26.29 4.69 18.18
CA ASN A 34 25.35 4.84 19.29
C ASN A 34 24.09 3.94 19.12
N LYS A 35 23.18 4.01 20.09
CA LYS A 35 21.95 3.22 20.08
C LYS A 35 21.05 3.53 18.88
N LEU A 36 21.00 4.80 18.46
CA LEU A 36 20.20 5.20 17.30
C LEU A 36 20.81 4.66 16.01
N ASP A 37 22.14 4.70 15.85
CA ASP A 37 22.83 4.08 14.71
C ASP A 37 22.54 2.59 14.62
N LYS A 38 22.53 1.88 15.74
CA LYS A 38 22.20 0.45 15.79
C LYS A 38 20.76 0.21 15.30
N LEU A 39 19.80 0.99 15.80
CA LEU A 39 18.40 0.92 15.37
C LEU A 39 18.26 1.20 13.87
N LEU A 40 18.96 2.18 13.33
CA LEU A 40 18.96 2.50 11.90
C LEU A 40 19.59 1.37 11.08
N THR A 41 20.64 0.74 11.59
CA THR A 41 21.30 -0.41 10.93
C THR A 41 20.40 -1.63 10.88
N GLU A 42 19.71 -1.94 11.96
CA GLU A 42 18.71 -3.02 12.03
C GLU A 42 17.56 -2.80 11.03
N ASN A 43 17.24 -1.53 10.73
CA ASN A 43 16.19 -1.12 9.81
C ASN A 43 16.75 -0.55 8.49
N ARG A 44 17.98 -0.87 8.14
CA ARG A 44 18.71 -0.35 6.97
C ARG A 44 17.89 -0.45 5.67
N TYR A 45 17.25 -1.57 5.44
CA TYR A 45 16.47 -1.79 4.22
C TYR A 45 15.32 -0.76 4.08
N GLN A 46 14.56 -0.53 5.16
CA GLN A 46 13.48 0.45 5.14
C GLN A 46 14.01 1.87 5.00
N MET A 47 15.08 2.21 5.71
CA MET A 47 15.77 3.50 5.58
C MET A 47 16.18 3.76 4.14
N GLN A 48 16.86 2.80 3.54
CA GLN A 48 17.32 2.91 2.16
C GLN A 48 16.17 3.03 1.17
N LYS A 49 15.10 2.25 1.33
CA LYS A 49 13.88 2.35 0.51
C LYS A 49 13.27 3.75 0.58
N ILE A 50 13.17 4.34 1.77
CA ILE A 50 12.59 5.68 1.97
C ILE A 50 13.49 6.75 1.34
N LEU A 51 14.79 6.69 1.58
CA LEU A 51 15.75 7.65 1.03
C LEU A 51 15.82 7.57 -0.50
N ASN A 52 15.80 6.35 -1.06
CA ASN A 52 15.83 6.12 -2.51
C ASN A 52 14.58 6.65 -3.23
N ASN A 53 13.46 6.79 -2.53
CA ASN A 53 12.21 7.33 -3.07
C ASN A 53 12.13 8.86 -3.00
N LYS A 54 13.06 9.52 -2.29
CA LYS A 54 13.15 10.98 -2.28
C LYS A 54 13.88 11.46 -3.54
N ARG A 55 13.45 12.61 -4.05
CA ARG A 55 14.13 13.24 -5.19
C ARG A 55 15.56 13.65 -4.78
N PRO A 56 16.56 13.55 -5.68
CA PRO A 56 17.93 13.96 -5.37
C PRO A 56 18.05 15.42 -4.91
N ASP A 57 17.22 16.31 -5.45
CA ASP A 57 17.16 17.74 -5.08
C ASP A 57 16.57 18.00 -3.67
N THR A 58 15.98 16.97 -3.05
CA THR A 58 15.55 17.07 -1.65
C THR A 58 16.73 17.16 -0.68
N PHE A 59 17.90 16.63 -1.06
CA PHE A 59 19.07 16.59 -0.21
C PHE A 59 19.93 17.86 -0.39
N TYR A 60 20.28 18.50 0.72
CA TYR A 60 21.13 19.69 0.75
C TYR A 60 22.02 19.69 2.00
N LYS A 61 23.02 20.53 2.01
CA LYS A 61 23.92 20.65 3.17
C LYS A 61 23.13 21.05 4.42
N GLY A 62 23.24 20.24 5.47
CA GLY A 62 22.49 20.45 6.72
C GLY A 62 21.05 19.92 6.70
N PHE A 63 20.74 19.04 5.75
CA PHE A 63 19.44 18.36 5.72
C PHE A 63 19.25 17.51 6.99
N GLN A 64 18.09 17.68 7.63
CA GLN A 64 17.76 16.97 8.87
C GLN A 64 16.53 16.11 8.65
N LEU A 65 16.57 14.88 9.18
CA LEU A 65 15.44 13.97 9.19
C LEU A 65 15.00 13.67 10.62
N LYS A 66 13.70 13.71 10.86
CA LYS A 66 13.11 13.17 12.07
C LYS A 66 12.78 11.69 11.86
N PHE A 67 13.35 10.83 12.69
CA PHE A 67 12.99 9.42 12.72
C PHE A 67 11.84 9.23 13.71
N ILE A 68 10.78 8.55 13.26
CA ILE A 68 9.60 8.29 14.07
C ILE A 68 9.33 6.79 14.07
N ILE A 69 9.23 6.22 15.27
CA ILE A 69 8.72 4.85 15.45
C ILE A 69 7.21 4.96 15.62
N ARG A 70 6.46 4.19 14.86
CA ARG A 70 5.02 4.16 14.90
C ARG A 70 4.53 2.80 15.35
N ASP A 71 3.98 2.74 16.56
CA ASP A 71 3.46 1.52 17.18
C ASP A 71 1.92 1.51 17.21
N ASN A 72 1.26 2.64 16.94
CA ASN A 72 -0.19 2.80 16.99
C ASN A 72 -0.74 3.52 15.74
N PHE A 73 -2.05 3.69 15.66
CA PHE A 73 -2.74 4.35 14.53
C PHE A 73 -2.95 5.85 14.72
N GLU A 74 -2.35 6.46 15.74
CA GLU A 74 -2.44 7.90 15.93
C GLU A 74 -1.83 8.68 14.76
N ALA A 75 -2.44 9.79 14.41
CA ALA A 75 -1.95 10.65 13.36
C ALA A 75 -0.61 11.27 13.75
N ILE A 76 0.35 11.22 12.84
CA ILE A 76 1.61 11.96 12.99
C ILE A 76 1.41 13.30 12.31
N ASN A 77 1.28 14.35 13.13
CA ASN A 77 1.26 15.73 12.65
C ASN A 77 2.69 16.19 12.38
N PHE A 78 3.03 16.36 11.12
CA PHE A 78 4.31 16.91 10.69
C PHE A 78 4.12 17.77 9.45
N ASN A 79 4.59 19.03 9.51
CA ASN A 79 4.36 20.00 8.45
C ASN A 79 5.11 19.69 7.14
N ASP A 80 6.18 18.89 7.21
CA ASP A 80 7.01 18.55 6.06
C ASP A 80 7.43 17.06 6.13
N LEU A 81 6.66 16.21 5.49
CA LEU A 81 6.93 14.77 5.44
C LEU A 81 8.16 14.39 4.60
N SER A 82 8.67 15.31 3.79
CA SER A 82 9.95 15.07 3.09
C SER A 82 11.11 14.91 4.08
N LYS A 83 10.96 15.45 5.29
CA LYS A 83 11.95 15.43 6.37
C LYS A 83 11.67 14.37 7.46
N VAL A 84 10.74 13.48 7.21
CA VAL A 84 10.38 12.43 8.17
C VAL A 84 10.73 11.05 7.59
N VAL A 85 11.23 10.18 8.46
CA VAL A 85 11.39 8.74 8.23
C VAL A 85 10.53 8.02 9.25
N VAL A 86 9.53 7.31 8.80
CA VAL A 86 8.62 6.56 9.67
C VAL A 86 8.98 5.08 9.64
N LEU A 87 9.38 4.53 10.78
CA LEU A 87 9.47 3.09 11.01
C LEU A 87 8.12 2.61 11.53
N ASP A 88 7.35 2.00 10.66
CA ASP A 88 6.03 1.45 11.00
C ASP A 88 6.20 0.07 11.64
N ARG A 89 5.93 -0.01 12.96
CA ARG A 89 5.94 -1.25 13.74
C ARG A 89 4.54 -1.73 14.10
N ARG A 90 3.51 -1.04 13.60
CA ARG A 90 2.15 -1.51 13.85
C ARG A 90 2.01 -2.93 13.34
N ASN A 91 1.26 -3.74 14.08
CA ASN A 91 0.82 -5.02 13.56
C ASN A 91 0.11 -4.76 12.22
N ASN A 92 0.81 -5.06 11.13
CA ASN A 92 0.25 -4.85 9.80
C ASN A 92 -0.93 -5.78 9.66
N GLN A 93 -2.13 -5.22 9.65
CA GLN A 93 -3.34 -5.92 9.25
C GLN A 93 -3.25 -6.42 7.80
N TYR A 94 -2.25 -5.91 7.07
CA TYR A 94 -2.03 -6.22 5.66
C TYR A 94 -0.66 -6.87 5.47
N GLN A 95 -0.65 -8.14 5.16
CA GLN A 95 0.57 -8.85 4.78
C GLN A 95 0.53 -9.18 3.29
N THR A 96 1.66 -8.95 2.62
CA THR A 96 1.83 -9.45 1.27
C THR A 96 2.02 -10.96 1.35
N TYR A 97 1.19 -11.70 0.61
CA TYR A 97 1.26 -13.16 0.56
C TYR A 97 2.64 -13.64 0.08
N THR A 98 3.22 -14.57 0.82
CA THR A 98 4.40 -15.34 0.43
C THR A 98 3.97 -16.76 0.05
N HIS A 99 4.66 -17.37 -0.91
CA HIS A 99 4.31 -18.69 -1.46
C HIS A 99 4.26 -19.84 -0.42
N GLU A 100 4.75 -19.61 0.77
CA GLU A 100 4.83 -20.61 1.85
C GLU A 100 3.48 -20.90 2.52
N ASP A 101 2.50 -19.98 2.38
CA ASP A 101 1.18 -20.10 3.03
C ASP A 101 0.06 -20.62 2.12
N LYS A 102 0.38 -21.36 1.05
CA LYS A 102 -0.60 -21.81 0.05
C LYS A 102 -1.73 -22.69 0.61
N ASP A 103 -1.47 -23.40 1.68
CA ASP A 103 -2.38 -24.43 2.20
C ASP A 103 -3.27 -23.97 3.36
N LYS A 104 -3.17 -22.69 3.74
CA LYS A 104 -3.98 -22.14 4.82
C LYS A 104 -5.45 -22.03 4.38
N ALA A 105 -6.35 -22.64 5.14
CA ALA A 105 -7.79 -22.47 4.93
C ALA A 105 -8.19 -21.03 5.26
N ILE A 106 -8.27 -20.19 4.24
CA ILE A 106 -8.60 -18.76 4.35
C ILE A 106 -9.67 -18.40 3.30
N CYS A 107 -10.57 -17.51 3.65
CA CYS A 107 -11.49 -16.92 2.69
C CYS A 107 -10.70 -16.16 1.62
N ARG A 108 -10.85 -16.54 0.36
CA ARG A 108 -10.20 -15.87 -0.77
C ARG A 108 -11.19 -15.03 -1.53
N VAL A 109 -10.79 -13.82 -1.83
CA VAL A 109 -11.61 -12.81 -2.51
C VAL A 109 -10.88 -12.37 -3.77
N TYR A 110 -11.36 -12.81 -4.91
CA TYR A 110 -10.85 -12.43 -6.23
C TYR A 110 -11.62 -11.22 -6.70
N THR A 111 -10.91 -10.18 -7.13
CA THR A 111 -11.55 -8.92 -7.52
C THR A 111 -11.04 -8.45 -8.87
N ASP A 112 -11.94 -7.88 -9.64
CA ASP A 112 -11.61 -7.20 -10.90
C ASP A 112 -12.60 -6.08 -11.18
N GLY A 113 -12.13 -5.04 -11.87
CA GLY A 113 -12.92 -3.92 -12.32
C GLY A 113 -12.68 -3.60 -13.78
N CYS A 114 -13.72 -3.26 -14.51
CA CYS A 114 -13.56 -2.86 -15.90
C CYS A 114 -14.16 -1.48 -16.19
N TYR A 115 -13.49 -0.72 -17.05
CA TYR A 115 -14.02 0.46 -17.70
C TYR A 115 -13.92 0.28 -19.23
N LEU A 116 -15.07 0.26 -19.87
CA LEU A 116 -15.19 0.13 -21.33
C LEU A 116 -15.29 1.54 -21.95
N GLU A 117 -14.15 2.12 -22.30
CA GLU A 117 -14.03 3.50 -22.79
C GLU A 117 -14.98 3.77 -23.98
N LYS A 118 -15.00 2.85 -24.97
CA LYS A 118 -15.87 2.96 -26.15
C LYS A 118 -17.35 3.17 -25.82
N TYR A 119 -17.82 2.60 -24.70
CA TYR A 119 -19.22 2.62 -24.31
C TYR A 119 -19.47 3.56 -23.12
N ASN A 120 -18.43 4.12 -22.54
CA ASN A 120 -18.45 4.87 -21.29
C ASN A 120 -19.18 4.11 -20.18
N LYS A 121 -18.91 2.81 -20.05
CA LYS A 121 -19.53 1.94 -19.08
C LYS A 121 -18.48 1.29 -18.18
N ALA A 122 -18.79 1.21 -16.90
CA ALA A 122 -17.90 0.62 -15.91
C ALA A 122 -18.66 -0.34 -14.99
N ALA A 123 -17.97 -1.37 -14.53
CA ALA A 123 -18.51 -2.33 -13.58
C ALA A 123 -17.39 -2.99 -12.77
N TYR A 124 -17.78 -3.63 -11.69
CA TYR A 124 -16.92 -4.48 -10.88
C TYR A 124 -17.49 -5.92 -10.81
N ALA A 125 -16.62 -6.86 -10.51
CA ALA A 125 -16.98 -8.20 -10.08
C ALA A 125 -16.03 -8.68 -8.98
N ALA A 126 -16.55 -9.50 -8.09
CA ALA A 126 -15.73 -10.23 -7.13
C ALA A 126 -16.29 -11.65 -6.95
N ILE A 127 -15.39 -12.61 -6.82
CA ILE A 127 -15.68 -13.99 -6.46
C ILE A 127 -15.12 -14.25 -5.06
N ILE A 128 -16.00 -14.60 -4.15
CA ILE A 128 -15.67 -14.93 -2.78
C ILE A 128 -15.67 -16.45 -2.62
N LYS A 129 -14.52 -17.02 -2.32
CA LYS A 129 -14.34 -18.44 -2.04
C LYS A 129 -14.15 -18.62 -0.55
N SER A 130 -15.18 -19.11 0.11
CA SER A 130 -15.17 -19.36 1.55
C SER A 130 -14.29 -20.56 1.91
N THR A 131 -14.02 -20.73 3.19
CA THR A 131 -13.17 -21.84 3.70
C THR A 131 -13.76 -23.22 3.44
N ASP A 132 -15.07 -23.32 3.28
CA ASP A 132 -15.79 -24.55 2.87
C ASP A 132 -15.89 -24.72 1.34
N ASN A 133 -15.09 -23.96 0.58
CA ASN A 133 -15.03 -23.95 -0.88
C ASN A 133 -16.32 -23.52 -1.62
N LYS A 134 -17.29 -22.91 -0.94
CA LYS A 134 -18.41 -22.29 -1.62
C LYS A 134 -17.98 -21.03 -2.35
N LEU A 135 -18.52 -20.84 -3.55
CA LEU A 135 -18.24 -19.69 -4.39
C LEU A 135 -19.47 -18.78 -4.42
N ASN A 136 -19.26 -17.51 -4.11
CA ASN A 136 -20.25 -16.46 -4.26
C ASN A 136 -19.73 -15.41 -5.24
N LEU A 137 -20.56 -15.02 -6.21
CA LEU A 137 -20.27 -13.97 -7.17
C LEU A 137 -21.07 -12.74 -6.83
N ILE A 138 -20.39 -11.61 -6.72
CA ILE A 138 -21.00 -10.28 -6.68
C ILE A 138 -20.53 -9.45 -7.86
N SER A 139 -21.41 -8.64 -8.43
CA SER A 139 -21.04 -7.71 -9.51
C SER A 139 -22.01 -6.53 -9.53
N GLY A 140 -21.56 -5.39 -10.02
CA GLY A 140 -22.40 -4.21 -10.12
C GLY A 140 -21.84 -3.18 -11.11
N LYS A 141 -22.75 -2.34 -11.64
CA LYS A 141 -22.36 -1.19 -12.47
C LYS A 141 -21.79 -0.07 -11.60
N ILE A 142 -20.88 0.67 -12.16
CA ILE A 142 -20.25 1.82 -11.52
C ILE A 142 -20.33 3.02 -12.45
N ASN A 143 -20.56 4.19 -11.91
CA ASN A 143 -20.49 5.42 -12.68
C ASN A 143 -19.09 6.04 -12.52
N THR A 144 -18.15 5.65 -13.37
CA THR A 144 -16.79 6.18 -13.38
C THR A 144 -16.15 6.00 -14.76
N GLN A 145 -15.16 6.84 -15.04
CA GLN A 145 -14.29 6.75 -16.24
C GLN A 145 -12.86 6.31 -15.86
N SER A 146 -12.67 5.73 -14.68
CA SER A 146 -11.35 5.35 -14.17
C SER A 146 -11.26 3.85 -13.94
N SER A 147 -10.44 3.15 -14.73
CA SER A 147 -10.15 1.73 -14.51
C SER A 147 -9.57 1.46 -13.11
N SER A 148 -8.66 2.31 -12.62
CA SER A 148 -8.11 2.14 -11.27
C SER A 148 -9.17 2.26 -10.17
N LEU A 149 -10.20 3.08 -10.40
CA LEU A 149 -11.29 3.21 -9.44
C LEU A 149 -12.23 2.00 -9.48
N THR A 150 -12.47 1.41 -10.66
CA THR A 150 -13.29 0.19 -10.74
C THR A 150 -12.67 -0.97 -9.95
N GLU A 151 -11.35 -1.11 -10.02
CA GLU A 151 -10.58 -2.08 -9.23
C GLU A 151 -10.72 -1.85 -7.71
N LEU A 152 -10.58 -0.60 -7.28
CA LEU A 152 -10.72 -0.25 -5.86
C LEU A 152 -12.13 -0.51 -5.35
N ILE A 153 -13.15 -0.17 -6.15
CA ILE A 153 -14.54 -0.42 -5.81
C ILE A 153 -14.82 -1.93 -5.73
N ALA A 154 -14.21 -2.75 -6.61
CA ALA A 154 -14.35 -4.20 -6.53
C ALA A 154 -13.88 -4.75 -5.16
N VAL A 155 -12.74 -4.28 -4.67
CA VAL A 155 -12.23 -4.62 -3.33
C VAL A 155 -13.19 -4.16 -2.24
N ILE A 156 -13.65 -2.90 -2.28
CA ILE A 156 -14.56 -2.33 -1.29
C ILE A 156 -15.87 -3.13 -1.23
N LYS A 157 -16.48 -3.42 -2.38
CA LYS A 157 -17.74 -4.19 -2.45
C LYS A 157 -17.58 -5.63 -1.96
N ALA A 158 -16.43 -6.22 -2.19
CA ALA A 158 -16.11 -7.53 -1.65
C ALA A 158 -15.97 -7.50 -0.12
N LEU A 159 -15.33 -6.47 0.44
CA LEU A 159 -15.22 -6.31 1.90
C LEU A 159 -16.58 -6.03 2.56
N GLU A 160 -17.43 -5.22 1.93
CA GLU A 160 -18.82 -5.01 2.39
C GLU A 160 -19.60 -6.34 2.43
N TYR A 161 -19.43 -7.18 1.42
CA TYR A 161 -20.05 -8.49 1.37
C TYR A 161 -19.49 -9.44 2.44
N CYS A 162 -18.19 -9.37 2.71
CA CYS A 162 -17.48 -10.17 3.71
C CYS A 162 -17.44 -9.48 5.09
N ASN A 163 -18.48 -8.75 5.45
CA ASN A 163 -18.49 -7.98 6.71
C ASN A 163 -18.24 -8.87 7.94
N ASP A 164 -18.77 -10.07 7.96
CA ASP A 164 -18.65 -11.02 9.08
C ASP A 164 -17.40 -11.92 8.98
N VAL A 165 -16.48 -11.63 8.08
CA VAL A 165 -15.25 -12.42 7.89
C VAL A 165 -14.06 -11.62 8.41
N ASP A 166 -13.42 -12.10 9.48
CA ASP A 166 -12.30 -11.42 10.14
C ASP A 166 -10.96 -11.63 9.42
N THR A 167 -10.82 -12.77 8.72
CA THR A 167 -9.57 -13.14 8.05
C THR A 167 -9.82 -13.51 6.61
N LEU A 168 -9.22 -12.76 5.69
CA LEU A 168 -9.41 -12.99 4.25
C LEU A 168 -8.15 -12.65 3.44
N ARG A 169 -8.08 -13.19 2.23
CA ARG A 169 -7.04 -12.89 1.25
C ARG A 169 -7.66 -12.26 0.01
N ILE A 170 -7.24 -11.04 -0.30
CA ILE A 170 -7.63 -10.34 -1.53
C ILE A 170 -6.64 -10.71 -2.62
N VAL A 171 -7.16 -11.23 -3.73
CA VAL A 171 -6.41 -11.63 -4.92
C VAL A 171 -6.77 -10.68 -6.06
N SER A 172 -5.78 -9.97 -6.60
CA SER A 172 -5.97 -9.02 -7.69
C SER A 172 -4.75 -8.98 -8.61
N ASP A 173 -4.97 -8.71 -9.88
CA ASP A 173 -3.89 -8.45 -10.85
C ASP A 173 -3.50 -6.96 -10.93
N SER A 174 -4.21 -6.09 -10.25
CA SER A 174 -3.92 -4.67 -10.17
C SER A 174 -2.80 -4.38 -9.17
N ARG A 175 -1.57 -4.20 -9.66
CA ARG A 175 -0.44 -3.75 -8.83
C ARG A 175 -0.68 -2.39 -8.18
N TYR A 176 -1.45 -1.52 -8.86
CA TYR A 176 -1.81 -0.21 -8.33
C TYR A 176 -2.62 -0.37 -7.04
N ILE A 177 -3.64 -1.22 -7.07
CA ILE A 177 -4.48 -1.49 -5.90
C ILE A 177 -3.67 -2.15 -4.78
N ILE A 178 -2.94 -3.22 -5.07
CA ILE A 178 -2.11 -3.90 -4.05
C ILE A 178 -1.17 -2.90 -3.37
N LYS A 179 -0.43 -2.09 -4.13
CA LYS A 179 0.46 -1.07 -3.57
C LYS A 179 -0.29 0.03 -2.83
N GLY A 180 -1.42 0.48 -3.35
CA GLY A 180 -2.26 1.47 -2.70
C GLY A 180 -2.70 1.03 -1.31
N LEU A 181 -3.17 -0.21 -1.21
CA LEU A 181 -3.71 -0.78 0.02
C LEU A 181 -2.63 -1.22 1.02
N THR A 182 -1.46 -1.65 0.55
CA THR A 182 -0.38 -2.17 1.41
C THR A 182 0.72 -1.16 1.74
N GLU A 183 0.91 -0.14 0.90
CA GLU A 183 2.03 0.79 1.05
C GLU A 183 1.57 2.26 1.16
N TRP A 184 0.72 2.72 0.21
CA TRP A 184 0.47 4.16 0.05
C TRP A 184 -0.54 4.69 1.06
N ILE A 185 -1.58 3.92 1.38
CA ILE A 185 -2.66 4.35 2.27
C ILE A 185 -2.12 4.80 3.64
N PHE A 186 -1.08 4.13 4.15
CA PHE A 186 -0.45 4.51 5.42
C PHE A 186 0.21 5.88 5.34
N ASN A 187 0.94 6.13 4.25
CA ASN A 187 1.59 7.42 4.04
C ASN A 187 0.55 8.54 3.82
N TRP A 188 -0.53 8.26 3.10
CA TRP A 188 -1.60 9.23 2.91
C TRP A 188 -2.32 9.57 4.21
N LYS A 189 -2.61 8.58 5.04
CA LYS A 189 -3.18 8.81 6.38
C LYS A 189 -2.29 9.67 7.25
N LEU A 190 -0.97 9.46 7.18
CA LEU A 190 0.02 10.26 7.89
C LEU A 190 0.09 11.71 7.39
N ASN A 191 -0.18 11.90 6.09
CA ASN A 191 -0.10 13.18 5.40
C ASN A 191 -1.48 13.81 5.18
N ASP A 192 -2.41 13.57 6.10
CA ASP A 192 -3.77 14.10 5.98
C ASP A 192 -4.37 13.89 4.58
N TRP A 193 -4.17 12.68 4.03
CA TRP A 193 -4.66 12.26 2.72
C TRP A 193 -4.14 13.10 1.54
N HIS A 194 -2.90 13.56 1.66
CA HIS A 194 -2.17 14.20 0.58
C HIS A 194 -1.02 13.30 0.08
N THR A 195 -0.70 13.44 -1.20
CA THR A 195 0.45 12.78 -1.81
C THR A 195 1.75 13.41 -1.29
N ALA A 196 2.90 12.78 -1.57
CA ALA A 196 4.21 13.34 -1.26
C ALA A 196 4.47 14.70 -1.96
N GLN A 197 3.72 15.01 -3.02
CA GLN A 197 3.76 16.30 -3.74
C GLN A 197 2.81 17.35 -3.14
N GLY A 198 2.06 17.01 -2.09
CA GLY A 198 1.10 17.91 -1.46
C GLY A 198 -0.28 17.99 -2.14
N GLU A 199 -0.51 17.18 -3.17
CA GLU A 199 -1.81 17.10 -3.84
C GLU A 199 -2.77 16.20 -3.06
N LYS A 200 -4.06 16.49 -3.08
CA LYS A 200 -5.06 15.56 -2.52
C LYS A 200 -5.02 14.21 -3.24
N VAL A 201 -5.12 13.14 -2.46
CA VAL A 201 -5.20 11.79 -3.01
C VAL A 201 -6.45 11.65 -3.88
N LYS A 202 -6.29 11.18 -5.12
CA LYS A 202 -7.43 10.91 -6.00
C LYS A 202 -8.31 9.81 -5.40
N ASN A 203 -9.63 9.98 -5.53
CA ASN A 203 -10.60 9.02 -5.02
C ASN A 203 -10.49 8.77 -3.50
N ILE A 204 -10.13 9.79 -2.75
CA ILE A 204 -9.85 9.75 -1.31
C ILE A 204 -10.99 9.07 -0.52
N GLU A 205 -12.25 9.29 -0.91
CA GLU A 205 -13.40 8.74 -0.22
C GLU A 205 -13.43 7.20 -0.27
N TYR A 206 -13.04 6.62 -1.39
CA TYR A 206 -12.96 5.17 -1.55
C TYR A 206 -11.79 4.57 -0.76
N TRP A 207 -10.64 5.25 -0.72
CA TRP A 207 -9.52 4.83 0.12
C TRP A 207 -9.87 4.87 1.61
N LYS A 208 -10.59 5.91 2.05
CA LYS A 208 -11.10 6.02 3.42
C LYS A 208 -12.14 4.93 3.72
N GLN A 209 -13.01 4.62 2.77
CA GLN A 209 -13.99 3.55 2.91
C GLN A 209 -13.31 2.18 3.06
N PHE A 210 -12.29 1.90 2.24
CA PHE A 210 -11.48 0.69 2.43
C PHE A 210 -10.83 0.66 3.83
N ASP A 211 -10.21 1.75 4.25
CA ASP A 211 -9.56 1.85 5.55
C ASP A 211 -10.53 1.56 6.71
N GLU A 212 -11.75 2.05 6.61
CA GLU A 212 -12.79 1.80 7.60
C GLU A 212 -13.25 0.34 7.61
N LEU A 213 -13.54 -0.23 6.44
CA LEU A 213 -13.99 -1.62 6.29
C LEU A 213 -12.92 -2.65 6.69
N SER A 214 -11.65 -2.27 6.62
CA SER A 214 -10.53 -3.13 6.96
C SER A 214 -10.12 -3.07 8.43
N LYS A 215 -10.70 -2.16 9.23
CA LYS A 215 -10.50 -2.16 10.67
C LYS A 215 -10.91 -3.51 11.25
N GLU A 216 -10.16 -3.98 12.20
CA GLU A 216 -10.43 -5.25 12.90
C GLU A 216 -10.35 -6.52 12.03
N LYS A 217 -10.03 -6.38 10.73
CA LYS A 217 -9.82 -7.52 9.82
C LYS A 217 -8.34 -7.81 9.61
N TYR A 218 -7.99 -9.09 9.52
CA TYR A 218 -6.69 -9.51 9.03
C TYR A 218 -6.80 -9.78 7.53
N ILE A 219 -6.11 -8.95 6.71
CA ILE A 219 -6.19 -9.02 5.25
C ILE A 219 -4.82 -9.33 4.68
N GLU A 220 -4.73 -10.45 3.97
CA GLU A 220 -3.59 -10.79 3.12
C GLU A 220 -3.84 -10.29 1.70
N PHE A 221 -2.77 -9.93 0.99
CA PHE A 221 -2.85 -9.51 -0.41
C PHE A 221 -1.98 -10.40 -1.30
N GLU A 222 -2.59 -10.93 -2.35
CA GLU A 222 -1.93 -11.74 -3.36
C GLU A 222 -2.03 -11.04 -4.72
N TRP A 223 -0.87 -10.73 -5.32
CA TRP A 223 -0.84 -10.27 -6.69
C TRP A 223 -0.75 -11.46 -7.64
N VAL A 224 -1.61 -11.48 -8.66
CA VAL A 224 -1.59 -12.48 -9.73
C VAL A 224 -1.32 -11.82 -11.08
N LYS A 225 -0.76 -12.56 -12.02
CA LYS A 225 -0.53 -12.06 -13.36
C LYS A 225 -1.82 -12.16 -14.17
N SER A 226 -2.23 -11.04 -14.80
CA SER A 226 -3.41 -10.99 -15.67
C SER A 226 -3.43 -12.14 -16.69
N HIS A 227 -4.61 -12.74 -16.86
CA HIS A 227 -4.93 -13.72 -17.91
C HIS A 227 -4.13 -15.02 -17.95
N ARG A 228 -3.38 -15.44 -16.91
CA ARG A 228 -2.48 -16.58 -17.09
C ARG A 228 -2.53 -17.72 -16.09
N GLN A 229 -3.06 -17.58 -14.88
CA GLN A 229 -2.88 -18.65 -13.89
C GLN A 229 -4.02 -18.88 -12.88
N GLN A 230 -5.01 -18.01 -12.81
CA GLN A 230 -6.11 -18.22 -11.86
C GLN A 230 -7.47 -18.08 -12.56
N LEU A 231 -8.21 -19.16 -12.53
CA LEU A 231 -9.54 -19.24 -13.14
C LEU A 231 -10.49 -18.19 -12.56
N GLU A 232 -10.50 -18.05 -11.24
CA GLU A 232 -11.38 -17.13 -10.52
C GLU A 232 -11.14 -15.66 -10.91
N ASN A 233 -9.88 -15.25 -11.07
CA ASN A 233 -9.57 -13.86 -11.52
C ASN A 233 -10.01 -13.63 -12.97
N THR A 234 -9.80 -14.61 -13.84
CA THR A 234 -10.28 -14.56 -15.24
C THR A 234 -11.81 -14.49 -15.31
N LEU A 235 -12.50 -15.19 -14.43
CA LEU A 235 -13.95 -15.12 -14.33
C LEU A 235 -14.40 -13.74 -13.82
N CYS A 236 -13.72 -13.13 -12.84
CA CYS A 236 -14.03 -11.76 -12.40
C CYS A 236 -13.95 -10.77 -13.56
N ASP A 237 -12.87 -10.80 -14.37
CA ASP A 237 -12.73 -9.97 -15.57
C ASP A 237 -13.93 -10.16 -16.53
N SER A 238 -14.28 -11.39 -16.81
CA SER A 238 -15.39 -11.72 -17.69
C SER A 238 -16.73 -11.20 -17.16
N TYR A 239 -17.01 -11.40 -15.87
CA TYR A 239 -18.25 -10.94 -15.24
C TYR A 239 -18.30 -9.41 -15.12
N ALA A 240 -17.19 -8.73 -14.83
CA ALA A 240 -17.15 -7.28 -14.82
C ALA A 240 -17.45 -6.69 -16.20
N LYS A 241 -16.85 -7.25 -17.27
CA LYS A 241 -17.14 -6.87 -18.67
C LYS A 241 -18.60 -7.12 -19.06
N GLN A 242 -19.13 -8.30 -18.75
CA GLN A 242 -20.53 -8.63 -19.00
C GLN A 242 -21.47 -7.68 -18.27
N LYS A 243 -21.17 -7.36 -16.99
CA LYS A 243 -21.99 -6.45 -16.18
C LYS A 243 -21.95 -5.03 -16.70
N ALA A 244 -20.81 -4.54 -17.18
CA ALA A 244 -20.69 -3.24 -17.81
C ALA A 244 -21.54 -3.12 -19.08
N MET A 245 -21.66 -4.20 -19.85
CA MET A 245 -22.44 -4.20 -21.13
C MET A 245 -23.95 -4.28 -20.93
N GLN A 246 -24.42 -4.83 -19.84
CA GLN A 246 -25.85 -4.79 -19.47
C GLN A 246 -26.35 -3.36 -19.26
#